data_4a05daf9ac4b97a3706d2db9ef871682
#
_entry.id   4a05daf9ac4b97a3706d2db9ef871682
#
_cell.length_a   1.000
_cell.length_b   1.000
_cell.length_c   1.000
_cell.angle_alpha   90.00
_cell.angle_beta   90.00
_cell.angle_gamma   90.00
#
_symmetry.space_group_name_H-M   'P 1'
#
loop_
_entity.id
_entity.type
_entity.pdbx_description
1 polymer ?
#
loop_
_entity_poly.entity_id
_entity_poly.type
_entity_poly.pdbx_seq_one_letter_code
_entity_poly.pdbx_strand_id
1 'polypeptide(L)'
;MAYFDRILRRANLRLLTMSSGQYELKRQEQSKNQKEKAGLDLNVIDHYNGTERSVKTLSGGESFQASLSLALGLSDEIQASAGGIRLDSMFVDEGFGSLDEESLEQALKALNSLADGRRLVGIISHVSELKERIDNKIIVTKQCGGEGVGSSIRIQ
;
A
#
# COMPACT_ATOMS: atom_id res chain seq x y z
N MET A 1 7.07 18.59 10.66
CA MET A 1 5.71 18.27 11.10
C MET A 1 4.68 18.42 9.99
N ALA A 2 4.52 19.58 9.39
CA ALA A 2 3.50 19.81 8.34
C ALA A 2 3.58 18.86 7.11
N TYR A 3 4.76 18.36 6.73
CA TYR A 3 4.92 17.48 5.57
C TYR A 3 4.28 16.11 5.80
N PHE A 4 4.58 15.47 6.95
CA PHE A 4 4.01 14.17 7.29
C PHE A 4 2.49 14.22 7.48
N ASP A 5 1.97 15.31 8.04
CA ASP A 5 0.53 15.48 8.21
C ASP A 5 -0.20 15.60 6.85
N ARG A 6 0.47 16.15 5.82
CA ARG A 6 -0.06 16.16 4.45
C ARG A 6 -0.09 14.76 3.84
N ILE A 7 0.97 13.95 4.08
CA ILE A 7 1.02 12.55 3.65
C ILE A 7 -0.13 11.77 4.29
N LEU A 8 -0.31 11.91 5.62
CA LEU A 8 -1.39 11.23 6.35
C LEU A 8 -2.77 11.59 5.81
N ARG A 9 -3.03 12.86 5.53
CA ARG A 9 -4.32 13.27 4.94
C ARG A 9 -4.58 12.60 3.59
N ARG A 10 -3.56 12.53 2.71
CA ARG A 10 -3.67 11.85 1.41
C ARG A 10 -3.85 10.34 1.57
N ALA A 11 -3.10 9.74 2.50
CA ALA A 11 -3.21 8.33 2.83
C ALA A 11 -4.60 7.96 3.35
N ASN A 12 -5.16 8.76 4.25
CA ASN A 12 -6.47 8.51 4.86
C ASN A 12 -7.62 8.54 3.86
N LEU A 13 -7.55 9.39 2.83
CA LEU A 13 -8.55 9.36 1.76
C LEU A 13 -8.65 7.97 1.09
N ARG A 14 -7.50 7.31 0.90
CA ARG A 14 -7.45 5.98 0.32
C ARG A 14 -7.76 4.88 1.32
N LEU A 15 -7.24 4.99 2.54
CA LEU A 15 -7.48 4.00 3.58
C LEU A 15 -8.97 3.91 3.92
N LEU A 16 -9.65 5.04 4.08
CA LEU A 16 -11.09 5.08 4.28
C LEU A 16 -11.86 4.40 3.14
N THR A 17 -11.42 4.60 1.88
CA THR A 17 -12.04 3.92 0.74
C THR A 17 -11.79 2.41 0.77
N MET A 18 -10.54 1.98 1.01
CA MET A 18 -10.17 0.55 1.01
C MET A 18 -10.73 -0.21 2.22
N SER A 19 -10.92 0.46 3.35
CA SER A 19 -11.49 -0.13 4.57
C SER A 19 -12.98 0.12 4.74
N SER A 20 -13.67 0.54 3.67
CA SER A 20 -15.11 0.85 3.69
C SER A 20 -15.50 1.86 4.79
N GLY A 21 -14.62 2.82 5.06
CA GLY A 21 -14.81 3.87 6.07
C GLY A 21 -14.39 3.48 7.49
N GLN A 22 -13.83 2.29 7.69
CA GLN A 22 -13.54 1.80 9.03
C GLN A 22 -12.29 2.42 9.65
N TYR A 23 -11.17 2.53 8.91
CA TYR A 23 -9.88 2.87 9.49
C TYR A 23 -9.35 4.22 9.03
N GLU A 24 -8.80 4.97 9.99
CA GLU A 24 -8.09 6.22 9.76
C GLU A 24 -6.78 6.23 10.53
N LEU A 25 -5.68 6.61 9.87
CA LEU A 25 -4.37 6.75 10.50
C LEU A 25 -4.27 8.11 11.21
N LYS A 26 -3.77 8.07 12.42
CA LYS A 26 -3.50 9.25 13.23
C LYS A 26 -2.08 9.21 13.77
N ARG A 27 -1.43 10.36 13.79
CA ARG A 27 -0.14 10.46 14.46
C ARG A 27 -0.33 10.31 15.95
N GLN A 28 0.51 9.50 16.58
CA GLN A 28 0.51 9.36 18.05
C GLN A 28 0.94 10.70 18.68
N GLU A 29 0.10 11.27 19.53
CA GLU A 29 0.45 12.43 20.31
C GLU A 29 1.44 12.03 21.41
N GLN A 30 2.58 12.72 21.48
CA GLN A 30 3.58 12.43 22.51
C GLN A 30 3.01 12.70 23.89
N SER A 31 3.04 11.71 24.75
CA SER A 31 2.87 11.90 26.18
C SER A 31 4.06 12.76 26.69
N LYS A 32 3.76 13.84 27.42
CA LYS A 32 4.75 14.83 27.93
C LYS A 32 5.88 14.25 28.80
N ASN A 33 5.85 12.96 29.11
CA ASN A 33 6.74 12.29 30.06
C ASN A 33 7.74 11.31 29.45
N GLN A 34 7.77 11.11 28.14
CA GLN A 34 8.77 10.22 27.52
C GLN A 34 9.79 11.02 26.73
N LYS A 35 11.03 11.04 27.22
CA LYS A 35 12.24 11.52 26.53
C LYS A 35 12.65 10.61 25.35
N GLU A 36 11.78 9.74 24.89
CA GLU A 36 12.02 8.90 23.71
C GLU A 36 11.82 9.74 22.45
N LYS A 37 12.75 9.54 21.53
CA LYS A 37 12.87 10.24 20.24
C LYS A 37 11.50 10.38 19.59
N ALA A 38 11.19 11.58 19.11
CA ALA A 38 10.03 11.89 18.30
C ALA A 38 9.99 10.93 17.08
N GLY A 39 9.39 9.75 17.28
CA GLY A 39 9.19 8.75 16.26
C GLY A 39 8.01 9.12 15.35
N LEU A 40 7.94 8.48 14.21
CA LEU A 40 6.78 8.49 13.32
C LEU A 40 5.76 7.44 13.81
N ASP A 41 5.52 7.35 15.11
CA ASP A 41 4.57 6.40 15.66
C ASP A 41 3.15 6.79 15.25
N LEU A 42 2.42 5.79 14.76
CA LEU A 42 1.07 5.92 14.28
C LEU A 42 0.09 5.12 15.13
N ASN A 43 -1.08 5.70 15.30
CA ASN A 43 -2.28 5.04 15.76
C ASN A 43 -3.25 4.87 14.60
N VAL A 44 -4.18 3.97 14.77
CA VAL A 44 -5.35 3.80 13.91
C VAL A 44 -6.61 4.09 14.73
N ILE A 45 -7.49 4.89 14.16
CA ILE A 45 -8.84 5.10 14.66
C ILE A 45 -9.74 4.10 13.93
N ASP A 46 -10.48 3.30 14.69
CA ASP A 46 -11.51 2.42 14.17
C ASP A 46 -12.88 3.10 14.35
N HIS A 47 -13.44 3.60 13.26
CA HIS A 47 -14.70 4.34 13.26
C HIS A 47 -15.92 3.47 13.54
N TYR A 48 -15.81 2.13 13.40
CA TYR A 48 -16.93 1.23 13.69
C TYR A 48 -17.16 1.05 15.18
N ASN A 49 -16.09 1.08 15.98
CA ASN A 49 -16.18 0.91 17.43
C ASN A 49 -15.71 2.15 18.22
N GLY A 50 -15.25 3.19 17.54
CA GLY A 50 -14.79 4.44 18.15
C GLY A 50 -13.48 4.33 18.94
N THR A 51 -12.67 3.28 18.70
CA THR A 51 -11.41 3.07 19.46
C THR A 51 -10.21 3.62 18.71
N GLU A 52 -9.22 4.11 19.47
CA GLU A 52 -7.89 4.47 18.96
C GLU A 52 -6.87 3.48 19.53
N ARG A 53 -6.07 2.86 18.66
CA ARG A 53 -5.08 1.86 19.02
C ARG A 53 -3.81 1.97 18.17
N SER A 54 -2.70 1.36 18.60
CA SER A 54 -1.47 1.35 17.82
C SER A 54 -1.66 0.60 16.50
N VAL A 55 -1.10 1.11 15.39
CA VAL A 55 -1.08 0.40 14.09
C VAL A 55 -0.43 -0.99 14.17
N LYS A 56 0.39 -1.25 15.19
CA LYS A 56 1.00 -2.58 15.43
C LYS A 56 -0.02 -3.66 15.77
N THR A 57 -1.25 -3.28 16.10
CA THR A 57 -2.34 -4.21 16.43
C THR A 57 -3.24 -4.55 15.24
N LEU A 58 -2.96 -3.99 14.07
CA LEU A 58 -3.64 -4.30 12.83
C LEU A 58 -3.37 -5.74 12.40
N SER A 59 -4.36 -6.39 11.80
CA SER A 59 -4.20 -7.67 11.11
C SER A 59 -3.27 -7.53 9.88
N GLY A 60 -2.87 -8.64 9.27
CA GLY A 60 -2.03 -8.61 8.07
C GLY A 60 -2.66 -7.82 6.92
N GLY A 61 -3.94 -8.06 6.66
CA GLY A 61 -4.69 -7.36 5.61
C GLY A 61 -4.86 -5.87 5.90
N GLU A 62 -5.30 -5.52 7.12
CA GLU A 62 -5.43 -4.13 7.56
C GLU A 62 -4.10 -3.37 7.51
N SER A 63 -3.02 -4.04 7.94
CA SER A 63 -1.66 -3.49 7.90
C SER A 63 -1.18 -3.24 6.46
N PHE A 64 -1.51 -4.16 5.55
CA PHE A 64 -1.22 -3.97 4.13
C PHE A 64 -1.98 -2.77 3.54
N GLN A 65 -3.29 -2.65 3.79
CA GLN A 65 -4.09 -1.50 3.35
C GLN A 65 -3.55 -0.18 3.90
N ALA A 66 -3.19 -0.13 5.18
CA ALA A 66 -2.59 1.05 5.80
C ALA A 66 -1.24 1.40 5.17
N SER A 67 -0.36 0.41 4.95
CA SER A 67 0.95 0.60 4.33
C SER A 67 0.84 1.06 2.89
N LEU A 68 -0.05 0.44 2.11
CA LEU A 68 -0.34 0.84 0.73
C LEU A 68 -0.85 2.29 0.68
N SER A 69 -1.79 2.64 1.55
CA SER A 69 -2.32 4.01 1.64
C SER A 69 -1.24 5.03 1.94
N LEU A 70 -0.32 4.72 2.87
CA LEU A 70 0.81 5.60 3.20
C LEU A 70 1.78 5.76 2.02
N ALA A 71 2.11 4.67 1.33
CA ALA A 71 2.98 4.71 0.16
C ALA A 71 2.38 5.58 -0.96
N LEU A 72 1.08 5.44 -1.19
CA LEU A 72 0.35 6.23 -2.17
C LEU A 72 0.25 7.70 -1.76
N GLY A 73 -0.03 7.97 -0.48
CA GLY A 73 -0.09 9.33 0.07
C GLY A 73 1.26 10.05 -0.01
N LEU A 74 2.36 9.32 0.27
CA LEU A 74 3.72 9.81 0.10
C LEU A 74 4.03 10.13 -1.38
N SER A 75 3.70 9.21 -2.28
CA SER A 75 3.88 9.39 -3.72
C SER A 75 3.18 10.66 -4.23
N ASP A 76 1.94 10.90 -3.81
CA ASP A 76 1.19 12.08 -4.19
C ASP A 76 1.78 13.36 -3.61
N GLU A 77 2.25 13.31 -2.37
CA GLU A 77 2.86 14.48 -1.73
C GLU A 77 4.20 14.85 -2.38
N ILE A 78 5.02 13.87 -2.75
CA ILE A 78 6.27 14.10 -3.49
C ILE A 78 5.96 14.81 -4.81
N GLN A 79 4.99 14.33 -5.57
CA GLN A 79 4.64 14.97 -6.85
C GLN A 79 4.08 16.37 -6.68
N ALA A 80 3.30 16.61 -5.63
CA ALA A 80 2.74 17.93 -5.35
C ALA A 80 3.82 18.94 -4.89
N SER A 81 4.85 18.46 -4.18
CA SER A 81 5.86 19.30 -3.54
C SER A 81 7.10 19.56 -4.40
N ALA A 82 7.43 18.66 -5.33
CA ALA A 82 8.73 18.63 -5.99
C ALA A 82 8.80 19.42 -7.31
N GLY A 83 7.88 20.36 -7.54
CA GLY A 83 8.00 21.28 -8.69
C GLY A 83 8.09 20.61 -10.06
N GLY A 84 7.54 19.38 -10.20
CA GLY A 84 7.50 18.70 -11.49
C GLY A 84 8.17 17.32 -11.52
N ILE A 85 8.64 16.78 -10.43
CA ILE A 85 9.07 15.36 -10.41
C ILE A 85 7.82 14.49 -10.58
N ARG A 86 7.74 13.80 -11.71
CA ARG A 86 6.68 12.82 -11.99
C ARG A 86 7.16 11.44 -11.64
N LEU A 87 6.37 10.74 -10.86
CA LEU A 87 6.58 9.31 -10.61
C LEU A 87 5.73 8.55 -11.63
N ASP A 88 6.35 8.18 -12.74
CA ASP A 88 5.64 7.57 -13.87
C ASP A 88 5.47 6.05 -13.69
N SER A 89 6.16 5.44 -12.74
CA SER A 89 6.03 4.02 -12.41
C SER A 89 6.04 3.78 -10.90
N MET A 90 5.31 2.74 -10.49
CA MET A 90 5.25 2.25 -9.12
C MET A 90 5.21 0.73 -9.12
N PHE A 91 5.96 0.10 -8.23
CA PHE A 91 5.92 -1.34 -8.04
C PHE A 91 5.48 -1.65 -6.61
N VAL A 92 4.51 -2.57 -6.49
CA VAL A 92 4.05 -3.12 -5.22
C VAL A 92 4.52 -4.57 -5.17
N ASP A 93 5.38 -4.87 -4.20
CA ASP A 93 5.99 -6.18 -4.03
C ASP A 93 5.34 -6.91 -2.87
N GLU A 94 4.65 -8.03 -3.18
CA GLU A 94 3.96 -8.89 -2.23
C GLU A 94 2.85 -8.19 -1.39
N GLY A 95 2.34 -8.85 -0.34
CA GLY A 95 1.36 -8.32 0.62
C GLY A 95 -0.09 -8.66 0.32
N PHE A 96 -0.43 -8.99 -0.91
CA PHE A 96 -1.82 -9.28 -1.31
C PHE A 96 -2.35 -10.61 -0.77
N GLY A 97 -1.46 -11.56 -0.41
CA GLY A 97 -1.86 -12.87 0.12
C GLY A 97 -2.49 -12.84 1.52
N SER A 98 -2.43 -11.70 2.21
CA SER A 98 -3.08 -11.50 3.51
C SER A 98 -4.46 -10.88 3.43
N LEU A 99 -4.93 -10.53 2.21
CA LEU A 99 -6.22 -9.91 1.96
C LEU A 99 -7.30 -10.98 1.73
N ASP A 100 -8.49 -10.71 2.24
CA ASP A 100 -9.70 -11.37 1.77
C ASP A 100 -10.12 -10.84 0.38
N GLU A 101 -11.09 -11.46 -0.23
CA GLU A 101 -11.52 -11.13 -1.59
C GLU A 101 -12.02 -9.68 -1.71
N GLU A 102 -12.76 -9.19 -0.74
CA GLU A 102 -13.29 -7.82 -0.72
C GLU A 102 -12.15 -6.80 -0.58
N SER A 103 -11.24 -7.01 0.36
CA SER A 103 -10.06 -6.16 0.56
C SER A 103 -9.13 -6.16 -0.63
N LEU A 104 -8.95 -7.31 -1.31
CA LEU A 104 -8.18 -7.43 -2.54
C LEU A 104 -8.80 -6.58 -3.65
N GLU A 105 -10.11 -6.66 -3.83
CA GLU A 105 -10.82 -5.86 -4.83
C GLU A 105 -10.67 -4.36 -4.57
N GLN A 106 -10.80 -3.92 -3.33
CA GLN A 106 -10.62 -2.51 -2.96
C GLN A 106 -9.18 -2.03 -3.18
N ALA A 107 -8.19 -2.85 -2.85
CA ALA A 107 -6.78 -2.54 -3.10
C ALA A 107 -6.49 -2.42 -4.61
N LEU A 108 -7.02 -3.33 -5.43
CA LEU A 108 -6.88 -3.27 -6.88
C LEU A 108 -7.58 -2.04 -7.49
N LYS A 109 -8.77 -1.67 -7.02
CA LYS A 109 -9.44 -0.43 -7.43
C LYS A 109 -8.60 0.80 -7.12
N ALA A 110 -7.99 0.85 -5.92
CA ALA A 110 -7.11 1.94 -5.54
C ALA A 110 -5.87 2.03 -6.45
N LEU A 111 -5.26 0.90 -6.79
CA LEU A 111 -4.10 0.85 -7.70
C LEU A 111 -4.47 1.20 -9.14
N ASN A 112 -5.61 0.70 -9.65
CA ASN A 112 -6.10 1.02 -10.99
C ASN A 112 -6.40 2.51 -11.16
N SER A 113 -6.93 3.16 -10.12
CA SER A 113 -7.17 4.61 -10.15
C SER A 113 -5.88 5.44 -10.35
N LEU A 114 -4.72 4.87 -10.04
CA LEU A 114 -3.42 5.49 -10.32
C LEU A 114 -2.97 5.28 -11.76
N ALA A 115 -3.26 4.10 -12.32
CA ALA A 115 -2.91 3.76 -13.71
C ALA A 115 -3.67 4.65 -14.70
N ASP A 116 -4.94 4.99 -14.42
CA ASP A 116 -5.75 5.90 -15.24
C ASP A 116 -5.13 7.31 -15.33
N GLY A 117 -4.28 7.69 -14.37
CA GLY A 117 -3.54 8.95 -14.34
C GLY A 117 -2.23 8.98 -15.13
N ARG A 118 -1.96 8.01 -16.02
CA ARG A 118 -0.73 7.85 -16.81
C ARG A 118 0.47 7.27 -16.03
N ARG A 119 0.26 6.53 -14.95
CA ARG A 119 1.31 5.81 -14.24
C ARG A 119 1.29 4.34 -14.62
N LEU A 120 2.47 3.76 -14.77
CA LEU A 120 2.63 2.31 -14.83
C LEU A 120 2.60 1.75 -13.40
N VAL A 121 1.64 0.91 -13.10
CA VAL A 121 1.59 0.19 -11.81
C VAL A 121 1.94 -1.27 -12.07
N GLY A 122 3.05 -1.72 -11.50
CA GLY A 122 3.49 -3.12 -11.52
C GLY A 122 3.19 -3.78 -10.18
N ILE A 123 2.68 -5.01 -10.22
CA ILE A 123 2.45 -5.83 -9.04
C ILE A 123 3.32 -7.08 -9.14
N ILE A 124 4.11 -7.34 -8.10
CA ILE A 124 4.88 -8.57 -7.96
C ILE A 124 4.14 -9.43 -6.93
N SER A 125 3.66 -10.60 -7.34
CA SER A 125 2.90 -11.46 -6.45
C SER A 125 2.87 -12.90 -6.94
N HIS A 126 2.69 -13.82 -6.01
CA HIS A 126 2.43 -15.24 -6.27
C HIS A 126 0.93 -15.61 -6.11
N VAL A 127 0.07 -14.65 -5.76
CA VAL A 127 -1.36 -14.86 -5.52
C VAL A 127 -2.08 -15.22 -6.81
N SER A 128 -2.81 -16.34 -6.81
CA SER A 128 -3.47 -16.87 -8.01
C SER A 128 -4.60 -15.98 -8.49
N GLU A 129 -5.36 -15.38 -7.58
CA GLU A 129 -6.47 -14.50 -7.87
C GLU A 129 -6.03 -13.25 -8.65
N LEU A 130 -4.82 -12.75 -8.40
CA LEU A 130 -4.25 -11.62 -9.15
C LEU A 130 -3.93 -12.01 -10.59
N LYS A 131 -3.51 -13.26 -10.84
CA LYS A 131 -3.22 -13.75 -12.19
C LYS A 131 -4.44 -13.76 -13.10
N GLU A 132 -5.63 -13.92 -12.53
CA GLU A 132 -6.88 -13.94 -13.29
C GLU A 132 -7.43 -12.54 -13.56
N ARG A 133 -7.09 -11.57 -12.69
CA ARG A 133 -7.63 -10.20 -12.73
C ARG A 133 -6.75 -9.21 -13.50
N ILE A 134 -5.52 -9.57 -13.83
CA ILE A 134 -4.56 -8.70 -14.52
C ILE A 134 -4.26 -9.27 -15.91
N ASP A 135 -4.51 -8.49 -16.95
CA ASP A 135 -4.36 -8.94 -18.35
C ASP A 135 -2.90 -9.02 -18.77
N ASN A 136 -2.09 -7.98 -18.49
CA ASN A 136 -0.70 -7.92 -18.90
C ASN A 136 0.21 -8.53 -17.82
N LYS A 137 0.90 -9.61 -18.14
CA LYS A 137 1.68 -10.39 -17.17
C LYS A 137 3.10 -10.67 -17.65
N ILE A 138 4.03 -10.60 -16.72
CA ILE A 138 5.38 -11.13 -16.88
C ILE A 138 5.50 -12.36 -15.98
N ILE A 139 5.56 -13.54 -16.59
CA ILE A 139 5.65 -14.80 -15.86
C ILE A 139 7.12 -15.18 -15.75
N VAL A 140 7.60 -15.31 -14.50
CA VAL A 140 8.93 -15.78 -14.20
C VAL A 140 8.85 -17.23 -13.71
N THR A 141 9.48 -18.16 -14.42
CA THR A 141 9.48 -19.59 -14.07
C THR A 141 10.90 -20.04 -13.80
N LYS A 142 11.11 -20.63 -12.61
CA LYS A 142 12.38 -21.25 -12.26
C LYS A 142 12.54 -22.55 -13.03
N GLN A 143 13.67 -22.72 -13.74
CA GLN A 143 14.04 -23.96 -14.39
C GLN A 143 14.82 -24.82 -13.41
N CYS A 144 14.28 -25.98 -13.06
CA CYS A 144 14.91 -26.98 -12.20
C CYS A 144 15.23 -28.21 -13.03
N GLY A 145 16.52 -28.49 -13.27
CA GLY A 145 17.01 -29.74 -13.90
C GLY A 145 17.63 -29.55 -15.29
N GLY A 146 18.77 -30.19 -15.52
CA GLY A 146 19.56 -30.13 -16.76
C GLY A 146 20.73 -29.15 -16.69
N GLU A 147 21.47 -29.00 -17.76
CA GLU A 147 22.69 -28.17 -17.85
C GLU A 147 22.49 -26.66 -17.72
N GLY A 148 21.32 -26.18 -17.29
CA GLY A 148 21.01 -24.76 -17.09
C GLY A 148 20.21 -24.53 -15.81
N VAL A 149 20.88 -24.05 -14.76
CA VAL A 149 20.21 -23.48 -13.59
C VAL A 149 19.87 -22.03 -13.89
N GLY A 150 18.59 -21.71 -14.00
CA GLY A 150 18.18 -20.34 -14.35
C GLY A 150 16.68 -20.10 -14.20
N SER A 151 16.24 -18.96 -14.67
CA SER A 151 14.83 -18.60 -14.77
C SER A 151 14.48 -18.23 -16.20
N SER A 152 13.27 -18.57 -16.64
CA SER A 152 12.71 -18.12 -17.91
C SER A 152 11.66 -17.06 -17.70
N ILE A 153 11.54 -16.13 -18.64
CA ILE A 153 10.57 -15.04 -18.62
C ILE A 153 9.66 -15.19 -19.83
N ARG A 154 8.34 -15.07 -19.59
CA ARG A 154 7.32 -15.01 -20.66
C ARG A 154 6.43 -13.82 -20.43
N ILE A 155 6.14 -13.07 -21.47
CA ILE A 155 5.17 -11.95 -21.48
C ILE A 155 3.87 -12.48 -22.05
N GLN A 156 2.78 -12.19 -21.38
CA GLN A 156 1.40 -12.51 -21.79
C GLN A 156 0.56 -11.26 -21.80
#